data_e2af219612f1bbe3896d317dc0da77ae
#
_entry.id   e2af219612f1bbe3896d317dc0da77ae
#
_cell.length_a   1.000
_cell.length_b   1.000
_cell.length_c   1.000
_cell.angle_alpha   90.00
_cell.angle_beta   90.00
_cell.angle_gamma   90.00
#
_symmetry.space_group_name_H-M   'P 1'
#
loop_
_entity.id
_entity.type
_entity.pdbx_description
1 polymer ?
#
loop_
_entity_poly.entity_id
_entity_poly.type
_entity_poly.pdbx_seq_one_letter_code
_entity_poly.pdbx_strand_id
1 'polypeptide(L)'
;MKNPLSSYQAVCRPGTGAGAFFASILVWGVGMGCFGAAFNNFLVETYDINGFDRGVLEFLRETPGVLLVAIFALLGRFSDWKVMRIGTACSLVAATLLLVPVRWAWAVAFIVIWALGEHLVMPVRQSLALSIAREGRSGESLGIVTGAINAGTVAGSVLVATLFYLGVHFWTDAPRRALYDATWLLVALLLAASLVVAGAVKEPGIAKRARPSFYFRRKYTTVYILELFYGARKQVFFTFGPFVLIRVYGMDTQHVAILFAIAALFTALWGGRLIGRLVDRWGYRNVMVWDTVVLFFVCLLYGFAKDLFPPCVAVAVVCVNYILDAVLSNASMATNLYARTLSDSQEELTATLSSGISVNHFVTVFYALLGGWIWDRFGPGVLFATAAVMALANSAFALTVPKPTRNT
;
A
#
# COMPACT_ATOMS: atom_id res chain seq x y z
N MET A 1 -6.41 3.64 -30.69
CA MET A 1 -5.70 3.37 -29.42
C MET A 1 -4.20 3.42 -29.69
N LYS A 2 -3.46 4.37 -29.10
CA LYS A 2 -1.99 4.45 -29.26
C LYS A 2 -1.37 3.23 -28.56
N ASN A 3 -0.44 2.58 -29.23
CA ASN A 3 0.28 1.41 -28.71
C ASN A 3 0.88 1.76 -27.31
N PRO A 4 0.55 1.04 -26.21
CA PRO A 4 1.06 1.36 -24.89
C PRO A 4 2.60 1.30 -24.81
N LEU A 5 3.25 0.53 -25.70
CA LEU A 5 4.71 0.48 -25.80
C LEU A 5 5.33 1.74 -26.42
N SER A 6 4.58 2.55 -27.17
CA SER A 6 5.07 3.82 -27.71
C SER A 6 4.95 4.99 -26.73
N SER A 7 4.13 4.86 -25.68
CA SER A 7 3.89 5.96 -24.73
C SER A 7 5.08 6.24 -23.81
N TYR A 8 5.81 5.22 -23.32
CA TYR A 8 6.97 5.45 -22.46
C TYR A 8 8.18 6.05 -23.20
N GLN A 9 8.32 5.79 -24.51
CA GLN A 9 9.39 6.38 -25.33
C GLN A 9 9.25 7.88 -25.48
N ALA A 10 8.01 8.40 -25.45
CA ALA A 10 7.76 9.83 -25.45
C ALA A 10 8.05 10.49 -24.09
N VAL A 11 7.94 9.74 -23.00
CA VAL A 11 8.06 10.22 -21.61
C VAL A 11 9.49 10.11 -21.09
N CYS A 12 10.23 9.08 -21.50
CA CYS A 12 11.54 8.75 -20.95
C CYS A 12 12.69 9.10 -21.90
N ARG A 13 13.88 9.30 -21.32
CA ARG A 13 15.11 9.55 -22.08
C ARG A 13 15.53 8.29 -22.83
N PRO A 14 15.97 8.39 -24.09
CA PRO A 14 16.52 7.26 -24.83
C PRO A 14 17.72 6.63 -24.11
N GLY A 15 17.88 5.31 -24.22
CA GLY A 15 19.04 4.60 -23.65
C GLY A 15 19.02 4.38 -22.15
N THR A 16 17.96 4.82 -21.42
CA THR A 16 17.86 4.67 -19.96
C THR A 16 17.34 3.30 -19.49
N GLY A 17 17.00 2.39 -20.41
CA GLY A 17 16.40 1.11 -20.05
C GLY A 17 14.97 1.21 -19.50
N ALA A 18 14.27 2.31 -19.80
CA ALA A 18 12.91 2.59 -19.28
C ALA A 18 11.92 1.46 -19.55
N GLY A 19 11.97 0.84 -20.73
CA GLY A 19 11.09 -0.29 -21.07
C GLY A 19 11.27 -1.49 -20.13
N ALA A 20 12.51 -1.88 -19.88
CA ALA A 20 12.81 -2.96 -18.93
C ALA A 20 12.48 -2.57 -17.50
N PHE A 21 12.68 -1.31 -17.11
CA PHE A 21 12.26 -0.81 -15.80
C PHE A 21 10.75 -0.96 -15.60
N PHE A 22 9.95 -0.42 -16.50
CA PHE A 22 8.48 -0.50 -16.36
C PHE A 22 7.97 -1.94 -16.47
N ALA A 23 8.58 -2.78 -17.32
CA ALA A 23 8.27 -4.21 -17.39
C ALA A 23 8.59 -4.92 -16.07
N SER A 24 9.77 -4.65 -15.47
CA SER A 24 10.13 -5.24 -14.18
C SER A 24 9.17 -4.79 -13.06
N ILE A 25 8.76 -3.52 -13.03
CA ILE A 25 7.78 -2.98 -12.07
C ILE A 25 6.38 -3.60 -12.27
N LEU A 26 5.96 -3.80 -13.51
CA LEU A 26 4.69 -4.48 -13.80
C LEU A 26 4.70 -5.93 -13.27
N VAL A 27 5.74 -6.71 -13.60
CA VAL A 27 5.88 -8.09 -13.16
C VAL A 27 6.00 -8.17 -11.63
N TRP A 28 6.78 -7.27 -11.02
CA TRP A 28 6.85 -7.11 -9.56
C TRP A 28 5.46 -6.81 -8.97
N GLY A 29 4.69 -5.91 -9.60
CA GLY A 29 3.33 -5.58 -9.20
C GLY A 29 2.38 -6.77 -9.25
N VAL A 30 2.51 -7.67 -10.24
CA VAL A 30 1.74 -8.93 -10.28
C VAL A 30 2.09 -9.81 -9.09
N GLY A 31 3.38 -9.97 -8.77
CA GLY A 31 3.85 -10.73 -7.60
C GLY A 31 3.30 -10.16 -6.30
N MET A 32 3.33 -8.84 -6.14
CA MET A 32 2.76 -8.14 -4.97
C MET A 32 1.24 -8.32 -4.87
N GLY A 33 0.54 -8.31 -6.01
CA GLY A 33 -0.89 -8.57 -6.07
C GLY A 33 -1.23 -10.00 -5.65
N CYS A 34 -0.47 -11.00 -6.12
CA CYS A 34 -0.63 -12.38 -5.69
C CYS A 34 -0.39 -12.54 -4.19
N PHE A 35 0.72 -11.97 -3.68
CA PHE A 35 1.03 -12.02 -2.25
C PHE A 35 -0.09 -11.38 -1.42
N GLY A 36 -0.47 -10.14 -1.71
CA GLY A 36 -1.49 -9.40 -0.96
C GLY A 36 -2.85 -10.10 -0.94
N ALA A 37 -3.26 -10.68 -2.07
CA ALA A 37 -4.54 -11.37 -2.21
C ALA A 37 -4.65 -12.65 -1.38
N ALA A 38 -3.55 -13.39 -1.20
CA ALA A 38 -3.53 -14.64 -0.44
C ALA A 38 -3.13 -14.45 1.03
N PHE A 39 -2.40 -13.39 1.34
CA PHE A 39 -1.66 -13.20 2.59
C PHE A 39 -2.52 -13.35 3.85
N ASN A 40 -3.63 -12.63 3.95
CA ASN A 40 -4.43 -12.62 5.18
C ASN A 40 -5.16 -13.97 5.40
N ASN A 41 -5.69 -14.59 4.35
CA ASN A 41 -6.28 -15.93 4.46
C ASN A 41 -5.21 -16.98 4.82
N PHE A 42 -4.03 -16.90 4.22
CA PHE A 42 -2.90 -17.77 4.57
C PHE A 42 -2.57 -17.72 6.07
N LEU A 43 -2.52 -16.53 6.65
CA LEU A 43 -2.24 -16.36 8.07
C LEU A 43 -3.32 -17.02 8.94
N VAL A 44 -4.59 -16.81 8.58
CA VAL A 44 -5.72 -17.37 9.34
C VAL A 44 -5.83 -18.87 9.14
N GLU A 45 -5.78 -19.35 7.90
CA GLU A 45 -6.03 -20.78 7.59
C GLU A 45 -4.82 -21.67 7.95
N THR A 46 -3.59 -21.13 7.92
CA THR A 46 -2.38 -21.93 8.22
C THR A 46 -1.97 -21.86 9.68
N TYR A 47 -2.11 -20.72 10.31
CA TYR A 47 -1.58 -20.47 11.67
C TYR A 47 -2.66 -20.15 12.70
N ASP A 48 -3.91 -20.00 12.29
CA ASP A 48 -5.07 -19.68 13.14
C ASP A 48 -4.82 -18.46 14.05
N ILE A 49 -4.15 -17.42 13.51
CA ILE A 49 -3.76 -16.24 14.27
C ILE A 49 -4.97 -15.47 14.81
N ASN A 50 -4.85 -14.91 16.01
CA ASN A 50 -5.82 -14.00 16.59
C ASN A 50 -5.54 -12.53 16.20
N GLY A 51 -6.33 -11.58 16.73
CA GLY A 51 -6.16 -10.16 16.45
C GLY A 51 -4.86 -9.58 16.98
N PHE A 52 -4.41 -10.04 18.16
CA PHE A 52 -3.14 -9.61 18.75
C PHE A 52 -1.95 -10.11 17.93
N ASP A 53 -1.96 -11.39 17.52
CA ASP A 53 -0.94 -11.94 16.61
C ASP A 53 -0.86 -11.14 15.32
N ARG A 54 -2.02 -10.75 14.75
CA ARG A 54 -2.10 -9.93 13.54
C ARG A 54 -1.50 -8.54 13.78
N GLY A 55 -1.75 -7.94 14.94
CA GLY A 55 -1.18 -6.65 15.34
C GLY A 55 0.33 -6.72 15.54
N VAL A 56 0.83 -7.76 16.23
CA VAL A 56 2.27 -8.00 16.45
C VAL A 56 2.99 -8.23 15.13
N LEU A 57 2.41 -9.04 14.24
CA LEU A 57 2.97 -9.25 12.91
C LEU A 57 3.11 -7.93 12.16
N GLU A 58 2.08 -7.10 12.18
CA GLU A 58 2.11 -5.84 11.45
C GLU A 58 3.08 -4.84 12.06
N PHE A 59 3.19 -4.80 13.41
CA PHE A 59 4.23 -4.04 14.10
C PHE A 59 5.63 -4.39 13.56
N LEU A 60 5.93 -5.68 13.47
CA LEU A 60 7.22 -6.16 12.96
C LEU A 60 7.39 -5.90 11.46
N ARG A 61 6.31 -6.03 10.68
CA ARG A 61 6.29 -5.82 9.24
C ARG A 61 6.50 -4.36 8.85
N GLU A 62 6.00 -3.42 9.63
CA GLU A 62 6.19 -1.98 9.40
C GLU A 62 7.51 -1.44 9.98
N THR A 63 8.18 -2.18 10.87
CA THR A 63 9.47 -1.78 11.47
C THR A 63 10.56 -1.43 10.43
N PRO A 64 10.75 -2.19 9.32
CA PRO A 64 11.66 -1.79 8.25
C PRO A 64 11.35 -0.42 7.66
N GLY A 65 10.07 -0.03 7.57
CA GLY A 65 9.62 1.29 7.11
C GLY A 65 10.07 2.42 8.04
N VAL A 66 9.96 2.22 9.35
CA VAL A 66 10.46 3.17 10.36
C VAL A 66 11.99 3.30 10.29
N LEU A 67 12.69 2.18 10.13
CA LEU A 67 14.15 2.13 10.06
C LEU A 67 14.71 2.50 8.67
N LEU A 68 13.85 2.82 7.71
CA LEU A 68 14.24 2.98 6.32
C LEU A 68 15.36 4.01 6.09
N VAL A 69 15.35 5.11 6.85
CA VAL A 69 16.41 6.14 6.77
C VAL A 69 17.78 5.56 7.19
N ALA A 70 17.83 4.79 8.27
CA ALA A 70 19.05 4.13 8.72
C ALA A 70 19.51 3.06 7.71
N ILE A 71 18.58 2.27 7.19
CA ILE A 71 18.88 1.25 6.18
C ILE A 71 19.44 1.92 4.90
N PHE A 72 18.84 3.02 4.45
CA PHE A 72 19.36 3.75 3.30
C PHE A 72 20.72 4.43 3.57
N ALA A 73 21.01 4.83 4.80
CA ALA A 73 22.33 5.32 5.16
C ALA A 73 23.39 4.21 5.01
N LEU A 74 23.09 2.98 5.44
CA LEU A 74 23.96 1.81 5.26
C LEU A 74 24.12 1.44 3.77
N LEU A 75 23.05 1.57 2.98
CA LEU A 75 23.03 1.29 1.56
C LEU A 75 23.47 2.50 0.70
N GLY A 76 23.96 3.56 1.30
CA GLY A 76 24.31 4.83 0.60
C GLY A 76 25.32 4.70 -0.52
N ARG A 77 26.19 3.66 -0.48
CA ARG A 77 27.17 3.37 -1.54
C ARG A 77 26.56 2.69 -2.79
N PHE A 78 25.33 2.16 -2.67
CA PHE A 78 24.68 1.47 -3.79
C PHE A 78 23.81 2.43 -4.61
N SER A 79 23.75 2.18 -5.93
CA SER A 79 22.81 2.87 -6.82
C SER A 79 21.38 2.47 -6.53
N ASP A 80 20.42 3.31 -6.91
CA ASP A 80 18.99 3.02 -6.77
C ASP A 80 18.61 1.71 -7.50
N TRP A 81 19.23 1.41 -8.65
CA TRP A 81 19.07 0.14 -9.36
C TRP A 81 19.50 -1.06 -8.52
N LYS A 82 20.65 -0.97 -7.84
CA LYS A 82 21.13 -2.04 -6.95
C LYS A 82 20.21 -2.23 -5.76
N VAL A 83 19.75 -1.13 -5.14
CA VAL A 83 18.84 -1.20 -4.01
C VAL A 83 17.49 -1.81 -4.44
N MET A 84 16.95 -1.47 -5.62
CA MET A 84 15.73 -2.08 -6.15
C MET A 84 15.91 -3.60 -6.32
N ARG A 85 17.05 -4.06 -6.87
CA ARG A 85 17.36 -5.49 -7.02
C ARG A 85 17.51 -6.17 -5.66
N ILE A 86 18.20 -5.57 -4.70
CA ILE A 86 18.33 -6.09 -3.33
C ILE A 86 16.94 -6.24 -2.70
N GLY A 87 16.09 -5.20 -2.77
CA GLY A 87 14.73 -5.26 -2.23
C GLY A 87 13.89 -6.36 -2.87
N THR A 88 13.92 -6.47 -4.20
CA THR A 88 13.19 -7.54 -4.91
C THR A 88 13.76 -8.92 -4.56
N ALA A 89 15.08 -9.06 -4.38
CA ALA A 89 15.71 -10.31 -3.95
C ALA A 89 15.31 -10.70 -2.53
N CYS A 90 15.20 -9.75 -1.60
CA CYS A 90 14.68 -10.01 -0.24
C CYS A 90 13.25 -10.56 -0.31
N SER A 91 12.36 -9.94 -1.10
CA SER A 91 10.99 -10.43 -1.27
C SER A 91 10.96 -11.81 -1.96
N LEU A 92 11.82 -12.07 -2.93
CA LEU A 92 11.97 -13.38 -3.57
C LEU A 92 12.38 -14.46 -2.56
N VAL A 93 13.41 -14.21 -1.76
CA VAL A 93 13.87 -15.12 -0.71
C VAL A 93 12.74 -15.41 0.28
N ALA A 94 12.03 -14.38 0.73
CA ALA A 94 10.91 -14.53 1.63
C ALA A 94 9.78 -15.40 1.05
N ALA A 95 9.37 -15.14 -0.20
CA ALA A 95 8.36 -15.95 -0.89
C ALA A 95 8.79 -17.42 -1.02
N THR A 96 10.06 -17.66 -1.31
CA THR A 96 10.63 -19.02 -1.40
C THR A 96 10.65 -19.71 -0.02
N LEU A 97 10.99 -18.99 1.04
CA LEU A 97 10.99 -19.52 2.40
C LEU A 97 9.59 -19.85 2.92
N LEU A 98 8.55 -19.13 2.47
CA LEU A 98 7.15 -19.43 2.82
C LEU A 98 6.63 -20.76 2.23
N LEU A 99 7.32 -21.34 1.24
CA LEU A 99 7.04 -22.71 0.75
C LEU A 99 7.36 -23.78 1.79
N VAL A 100 8.28 -23.49 2.71
CA VAL A 100 8.64 -24.44 3.76
C VAL A 100 7.59 -24.38 4.87
N PRO A 101 7.01 -25.54 5.28
CA PRO A 101 6.11 -25.56 6.41
C PRO A 101 6.88 -25.32 7.70
N VAL A 102 6.67 -24.17 8.32
CA VAL A 102 7.39 -23.74 9.53
C VAL A 102 6.41 -23.31 10.62
N ARG A 103 6.91 -23.20 11.84
CA ARG A 103 6.15 -22.63 12.97
C ARG A 103 5.94 -21.13 12.76
N TRP A 104 4.90 -20.58 13.39
CA TRP A 104 4.50 -19.17 13.31
C TRP A 104 5.67 -18.18 13.45
N ALA A 105 6.56 -18.35 14.42
CA ALA A 105 7.68 -17.43 14.63
C ALA A 105 8.62 -17.32 13.41
N TRP A 106 8.86 -18.42 12.69
CA TRP A 106 9.67 -18.39 11.46
C TRP A 106 8.91 -17.76 10.30
N ALA A 107 7.60 -18.03 10.19
CA ALA A 107 6.76 -17.37 9.18
C ALA A 107 6.77 -15.85 9.38
N VAL A 108 6.68 -15.38 10.63
CA VAL A 108 6.83 -13.94 10.96
C VAL A 108 8.17 -13.41 10.47
N ALA A 109 9.29 -14.11 10.74
CA ALA A 109 10.62 -13.69 10.28
C ALA A 109 10.68 -13.59 8.75
N PHE A 110 10.10 -14.54 8.01
CA PHE A 110 10.06 -14.53 6.56
C PHE A 110 9.21 -13.36 6.02
N ILE A 111 8.09 -13.08 6.67
CA ILE A 111 7.22 -11.95 6.32
C ILE A 111 7.92 -10.61 6.61
N VAL A 112 8.74 -10.51 7.65
CA VAL A 112 9.57 -9.32 7.91
C VAL A 112 10.63 -9.13 6.83
N ILE A 113 11.25 -10.21 6.33
CA ILE A 113 12.18 -10.16 5.19
C ILE A 113 11.44 -9.68 3.92
N TRP A 114 10.20 -10.18 3.70
CA TRP A 114 9.35 -9.69 2.62
C TRP A 114 9.13 -8.18 2.72
N ALA A 115 8.73 -7.71 3.90
CA ALA A 115 8.44 -6.30 4.16
C ALA A 115 9.68 -5.42 3.99
N LEU A 116 10.85 -5.87 4.41
CA LEU A 116 12.12 -5.19 4.15
C LEU A 116 12.31 -4.98 2.64
N GLY A 117 12.08 -6.03 1.85
CA GLY A 117 12.16 -5.95 0.39
C GLY A 117 11.20 -4.92 -0.20
N GLU A 118 9.95 -4.96 0.22
CA GLU A 118 8.89 -4.02 -0.21
C GLU A 118 9.26 -2.56 0.12
N HIS A 119 9.68 -2.30 1.37
CA HIS A 119 10.06 -0.96 1.82
C HIS A 119 11.32 -0.43 1.11
N LEU A 120 12.25 -1.28 0.71
CA LEU A 120 13.40 -0.87 -0.10
C LEU A 120 12.98 -0.48 -1.53
N VAL A 121 12.09 -1.24 -2.16
CA VAL A 121 11.63 -0.99 -3.53
C VAL A 121 10.77 0.27 -3.62
N MET A 122 9.94 0.56 -2.61
CA MET A 122 8.93 1.62 -2.65
C MET A 122 9.50 3.02 -2.98
N PRO A 123 10.49 3.59 -2.27
CA PRO A 123 11.03 4.91 -2.60
C PRO A 123 11.94 4.88 -3.83
N VAL A 124 12.66 3.77 -4.03
CA VAL A 124 13.65 3.67 -5.11
C VAL A 124 13.00 3.62 -6.49
N ARG A 125 11.87 2.94 -6.63
CA ARG A 125 11.12 2.93 -7.90
C ARG A 125 10.63 4.32 -8.29
N GLN A 126 10.26 5.18 -7.31
CA GLN A 126 9.88 6.57 -7.57
C GLN A 126 11.10 7.40 -7.99
N SER A 127 12.22 7.23 -7.29
CA SER A 127 13.48 7.90 -7.64
C SER A 127 13.95 7.53 -9.06
N LEU A 128 13.90 6.24 -9.41
CA LEU A 128 14.23 5.76 -10.75
C LEU A 128 13.28 6.33 -11.81
N ALA A 129 11.96 6.33 -11.54
CA ALA A 129 10.98 6.90 -12.46
C ALA A 129 11.27 8.38 -12.77
N LEU A 130 11.65 9.15 -11.75
CA LEU A 130 12.04 10.55 -11.91
C LEU A 130 13.35 10.71 -12.68
N SER A 131 14.32 9.83 -12.42
CA SER A 131 15.67 9.92 -13.03
C SER A 131 15.67 9.59 -14.52
N ILE A 132 14.78 8.68 -14.96
CA ILE A 132 14.66 8.29 -16.37
C ILE A 132 13.73 9.20 -17.17
N ALA A 133 12.92 10.02 -16.52
CA ALA A 133 11.98 10.93 -17.17
C ALA A 133 12.71 12.01 -18.00
N ARG A 134 12.07 12.42 -19.10
CA ARG A 134 12.45 13.65 -19.82
C ARG A 134 12.11 14.87 -18.97
N GLU A 135 12.79 15.97 -19.23
CA GLU A 135 12.51 17.25 -18.59
C GLU A 135 11.04 17.65 -18.82
N GLY A 136 10.36 18.09 -17.75
CA GLY A 136 8.93 18.44 -17.75
C GLY A 136 7.96 17.25 -17.76
N ARG A 137 8.42 15.96 -17.79
CA ARG A 137 7.56 14.77 -17.84
C ARG A 137 7.66 13.85 -16.64
N SER A 138 8.18 14.34 -15.53
CA SER A 138 8.34 13.55 -14.29
C SER A 138 7.02 12.99 -13.75
N GLY A 139 5.94 13.78 -13.80
CA GLY A 139 4.61 13.33 -13.38
C GLY A 139 4.06 12.18 -14.22
N GLU A 140 4.26 12.22 -15.55
CA GLU A 140 3.84 11.14 -16.44
C GLU A 140 4.61 9.84 -16.16
N SER A 141 5.92 9.93 -15.88
CA SER A 141 6.76 8.78 -15.54
C SER A 141 6.32 8.13 -14.23
N LEU A 142 6.05 8.93 -13.20
CA LEU A 142 5.46 8.43 -11.94
C LEU A 142 4.08 7.81 -12.15
N GLY A 143 3.27 8.40 -13.02
CA GLY A 143 1.97 7.87 -13.41
C GLY A 143 2.06 6.49 -14.07
N ILE A 144 3.06 6.26 -14.93
CA ILE A 144 3.31 4.95 -15.57
C ILE A 144 3.69 3.91 -14.50
N VAL A 145 4.57 4.24 -13.54
CA VAL A 145 4.94 3.34 -12.43
C VAL A 145 3.71 2.97 -11.60
N THR A 146 2.92 3.96 -11.19
CA THR A 146 1.70 3.73 -10.40
C THR A 146 0.69 2.88 -11.18
N GLY A 147 0.50 3.18 -12.46
CA GLY A 147 -0.37 2.41 -13.35
C GLY A 147 0.09 0.96 -13.52
N ALA A 148 1.40 0.73 -13.68
CA ALA A 148 1.97 -0.61 -13.78
C ALA A 148 1.76 -1.43 -12.50
N ILE A 149 1.96 -0.81 -11.33
CA ILE A 149 1.72 -1.47 -10.03
C ILE A 149 0.25 -1.82 -9.87
N ASN A 150 -0.67 -0.87 -10.11
CA ASN A 150 -2.09 -1.11 -9.95
C ASN A 150 -2.59 -2.20 -10.94
N ALA A 151 -2.15 -2.14 -12.19
CA ALA A 151 -2.47 -3.17 -13.18
C ALA A 151 -1.92 -4.55 -12.76
N GLY A 152 -0.67 -4.58 -12.26
CA GLY A 152 -0.07 -5.77 -11.70
C GLY A 152 -0.84 -6.31 -10.50
N THR A 153 -1.23 -5.45 -9.58
CA THR A 153 -2.04 -5.84 -8.39
C THR A 153 -3.36 -6.46 -8.81
N VAL A 154 -4.08 -5.85 -9.74
CA VAL A 154 -5.34 -6.42 -10.28
C VAL A 154 -5.07 -7.78 -10.90
N ALA A 155 -4.07 -7.89 -11.78
CA ALA A 155 -3.75 -9.14 -12.46
C ALA A 155 -3.35 -10.24 -11.45
N GLY A 156 -2.50 -9.92 -10.47
CA GLY A 156 -2.09 -10.86 -9.42
C GLY A 156 -3.24 -11.32 -8.55
N SER A 157 -4.14 -10.41 -8.15
CA SER A 157 -5.33 -10.76 -7.37
C SER A 157 -6.28 -11.66 -8.17
N VAL A 158 -6.48 -11.40 -9.47
CA VAL A 158 -7.30 -12.26 -10.35
C VAL A 158 -6.66 -13.64 -10.52
N LEU A 159 -5.33 -13.72 -10.67
CA LEU A 159 -4.62 -15.01 -10.74
C LEU A 159 -4.84 -15.85 -9.48
N VAL A 160 -4.73 -15.26 -8.29
CA VAL A 160 -4.99 -15.95 -7.02
C VAL A 160 -6.45 -16.37 -6.93
N ALA A 161 -7.38 -15.48 -7.24
CA ALA A 161 -8.81 -15.82 -7.24
C ALA A 161 -9.11 -17.02 -8.14
N THR A 162 -8.54 -17.02 -9.36
CA THR A 162 -8.68 -18.11 -10.32
C THR A 162 -8.05 -19.40 -9.81
N LEU A 163 -6.82 -19.34 -9.27
CA LEU A 163 -6.12 -20.49 -8.71
C LEU A 163 -6.93 -21.15 -7.60
N PHE A 164 -7.43 -20.36 -6.64
CA PHE A 164 -8.21 -20.90 -5.52
C PHE A 164 -9.59 -21.39 -5.97
N TYR A 165 -10.26 -20.68 -6.88
CA TYR A 165 -11.53 -21.13 -7.45
C TYR A 165 -11.38 -22.48 -8.15
N LEU A 166 -10.40 -22.62 -9.05
CA LEU A 166 -10.15 -23.88 -9.75
C LEU A 166 -9.66 -24.97 -8.80
N GLY A 167 -8.79 -24.63 -7.84
CA GLY A 167 -8.30 -25.57 -6.85
C GLY A 167 -9.42 -26.21 -6.02
N VAL A 168 -10.34 -25.39 -5.52
CA VAL A 168 -11.49 -25.88 -4.73
C VAL A 168 -12.46 -26.73 -5.57
N HIS A 169 -12.62 -26.42 -6.86
CA HIS A 169 -13.60 -27.13 -7.70
C HIS A 169 -13.04 -28.40 -8.37
N PHE A 170 -11.75 -28.40 -8.74
CA PHE A 170 -11.17 -29.49 -9.52
C PHE A 170 -10.16 -30.35 -8.75
N TRP A 171 -9.64 -29.86 -7.61
CA TRP A 171 -8.70 -30.58 -6.74
C TRP A 171 -9.23 -30.67 -5.32
N THR A 172 -10.43 -31.18 -5.18
CA THR A 172 -11.16 -31.26 -3.90
C THR A 172 -10.40 -32.01 -2.81
N ASP A 173 -9.53 -32.97 -3.18
CA ASP A 173 -8.74 -33.77 -2.23
C ASP A 173 -7.38 -33.12 -1.90
N ALA A 174 -7.00 -32.02 -2.57
CA ALA A 174 -5.76 -31.34 -2.28
C ALA A 174 -5.86 -30.53 -0.98
N PRO A 175 -4.88 -30.63 -0.09
CA PRO A 175 -4.87 -29.81 1.11
C PRO A 175 -4.81 -28.32 0.73
N ARG A 176 -5.58 -27.48 1.39
CA ARG A 176 -5.58 -26.00 1.13
C ARG A 176 -4.17 -25.39 1.14
N ARG A 177 -3.28 -25.95 1.94
CA ARG A 177 -1.86 -25.57 1.96
C ARG A 177 -1.20 -25.64 0.58
N ALA A 178 -1.53 -26.61 -0.23
CA ALA A 178 -0.94 -26.75 -1.58
C ALA A 178 -1.31 -25.57 -2.50
N LEU A 179 -2.50 -24.97 -2.33
CA LEU A 179 -2.88 -23.76 -3.09
C LEU A 179 -2.06 -22.53 -2.66
N TYR A 180 -1.75 -22.41 -1.36
CA TYR A 180 -0.85 -21.38 -0.88
C TYR A 180 0.59 -21.62 -1.36
N ASP A 181 1.07 -22.84 -1.33
CA ASP A 181 2.40 -23.19 -1.85
C ASP A 181 2.51 -22.88 -3.35
N ALA A 182 1.48 -23.20 -4.14
CA ALA A 182 1.41 -22.82 -5.55
C ALA A 182 1.42 -21.28 -5.72
N THR A 183 0.74 -20.56 -4.83
CA THR A 183 0.76 -19.07 -4.84
C THR A 183 2.14 -18.52 -4.51
N TRP A 184 2.81 -19.03 -3.47
CA TRP A 184 4.16 -18.58 -3.10
C TRP A 184 5.19 -18.92 -4.18
N LEU A 185 5.07 -20.08 -4.83
CA LEU A 185 5.89 -20.43 -5.97
C LEU A 185 5.66 -19.47 -7.15
N LEU A 186 4.41 -19.16 -7.48
CA LEU A 186 4.08 -18.17 -8.52
C LEU A 186 4.66 -16.80 -8.18
N VAL A 187 4.54 -16.33 -6.94
CA VAL A 187 5.14 -15.08 -6.46
C VAL A 187 6.67 -15.11 -6.63
N ALA A 188 7.32 -16.19 -6.21
CA ALA A 188 8.78 -16.35 -6.35
C ALA A 188 9.20 -16.30 -7.82
N LEU A 189 8.50 -17.00 -8.72
CA LEU A 189 8.79 -16.98 -10.16
C LEU A 189 8.62 -15.59 -10.77
N LEU A 190 7.57 -14.86 -10.40
CA LEU A 190 7.32 -13.50 -10.84
C LEU A 190 8.41 -12.53 -10.35
N LEU A 191 8.82 -12.64 -9.08
CA LEU A 191 9.91 -11.82 -8.54
C LEU A 191 11.27 -12.16 -9.17
N ALA A 192 11.53 -13.44 -9.44
CA ALA A 192 12.73 -13.87 -10.19
C ALA A 192 12.71 -13.29 -11.62
N ALA A 193 11.57 -13.36 -12.31
CA ALA A 193 11.41 -12.76 -13.64
C ALA A 193 11.62 -11.23 -13.60
N SER A 194 11.06 -10.56 -12.59
CA SER A 194 11.29 -9.13 -12.38
C SER A 194 12.76 -8.80 -12.18
N LEU A 195 13.51 -9.61 -11.41
CA LEU A 195 14.97 -9.46 -11.21
C LEU A 195 15.75 -9.66 -12.50
N VAL A 196 15.42 -10.67 -13.28
CA VAL A 196 16.06 -10.94 -14.58
C VAL A 196 15.86 -9.75 -15.53
N VAL A 197 14.62 -9.26 -15.65
CA VAL A 197 14.31 -8.10 -16.50
C VAL A 197 15.02 -6.84 -15.98
N ALA A 198 15.05 -6.59 -14.67
CA ALA A 198 15.80 -5.48 -14.08
C ALA A 198 17.32 -5.65 -14.25
N GLY A 199 17.82 -6.89 -14.29
CA GLY A 199 19.24 -7.21 -14.52
C GLY A 199 19.72 -6.88 -15.93
N ALA A 200 18.84 -6.94 -16.92
CA ALA A 200 19.17 -6.61 -18.31
C ALA A 200 19.45 -5.11 -18.54
N VAL A 201 19.07 -4.24 -17.59
CA VAL A 201 19.33 -2.82 -17.68
C VAL A 201 20.78 -2.52 -17.29
N LYS A 202 21.59 -2.02 -18.23
CA LYS A 202 22.88 -1.42 -17.91
C LYS A 202 22.61 -0.16 -17.07
N GLU A 203 23.21 -0.07 -15.89
CA GLU A 203 23.04 1.09 -15.03
C GLU A 203 23.46 2.36 -15.78
N PRO A 204 22.55 3.30 -16.08
CA PRO A 204 23.01 4.60 -16.58
C PRO A 204 23.82 5.21 -15.46
N GLY A 205 24.93 5.90 -15.77
CA GLY A 205 25.77 6.61 -14.82
C GLY A 205 25.03 7.81 -14.18
N ILE A 206 23.94 7.53 -13.50
CA ILE A 206 23.10 8.56 -12.84
C ILE A 206 23.81 8.97 -11.57
N ALA A 207 24.08 10.27 -11.47
CA ALA A 207 24.71 10.87 -10.30
C ALA A 207 23.96 10.47 -9.02
N LYS A 208 24.71 10.09 -7.98
CA LYS A 208 24.17 9.82 -6.65
C LYS A 208 23.39 11.06 -6.19
N ARG A 209 22.08 10.98 -6.13
CA ARG A 209 21.28 12.05 -5.49
C ARG A 209 21.50 12.00 -3.99
N ALA A 210 21.70 13.17 -3.39
CA ALA A 210 21.63 13.31 -1.94
C ALA A 210 20.23 12.79 -1.50
N ARG A 211 20.21 11.77 -0.62
CA ARG A 211 18.95 11.24 -0.09
C ARG A 211 18.42 12.24 0.92
N PRO A 212 17.11 12.53 0.93
CA PRO A 212 16.54 13.47 1.87
C PRO A 212 16.85 13.01 3.31
N SER A 213 17.45 13.90 4.09
CA SER A 213 17.55 13.75 5.53
C SER A 213 16.19 14.08 6.17
N PHE A 214 15.98 13.67 7.42
CA PHE A 214 14.82 14.11 8.19
C PHE A 214 14.71 15.63 8.17
N TYR A 215 13.55 16.13 7.74
CA TYR A 215 13.28 17.55 7.61
C TYR A 215 12.05 17.91 8.41
N PHE A 216 12.27 18.37 9.65
CA PHE A 216 11.19 18.81 10.52
C PHE A 216 11.25 20.32 10.72
N ARG A 217 10.28 21.05 10.22
CA ARG A 217 10.12 22.49 10.41
C ARG A 217 8.79 22.82 11.05
N ARG A 218 8.78 23.76 11.99
CA ARG A 218 7.58 24.15 12.75
C ARG A 218 6.42 24.58 11.84
N LYS A 219 6.70 25.19 10.69
CA LYS A 219 5.68 25.61 9.72
C LYS A 219 4.86 24.43 9.15
N TYR A 220 5.38 23.19 9.20
CA TYR A 220 4.71 21.98 8.70
C TYR A 220 4.08 21.14 9.80
N THR A 221 4.02 21.61 11.04
CA THR A 221 3.45 20.85 12.16
C THR A 221 2.03 20.36 11.85
N THR A 222 1.21 21.21 11.22
CA THR A 222 -0.16 20.83 10.80
C THR A 222 -0.15 19.67 9.80
N VAL A 223 0.77 19.66 8.85
CA VAL A 223 0.94 18.56 7.87
C VAL A 223 1.30 17.26 8.60
N TYR A 224 2.25 17.30 9.53
CA TYR A 224 2.66 16.10 10.28
C TYR A 224 1.55 15.56 11.17
N ILE A 225 0.74 16.42 11.79
CA ILE A 225 -0.43 15.98 12.58
C ILE A 225 -1.50 15.34 11.68
N LEU A 226 -1.76 15.90 10.50
CA LEU A 226 -2.66 15.27 9.52
C LEU A 226 -2.14 13.91 9.07
N GLU A 227 -0.82 13.76 8.83
CA GLU A 227 -0.19 12.48 8.49
C GLU A 227 -0.28 11.46 9.63
N LEU A 228 -0.21 11.92 10.90
CA LEU A 228 -0.41 11.07 12.07
C LEU A 228 -1.83 10.49 12.09
N PHE A 229 -2.86 11.31 11.94
CA PHE A 229 -4.25 10.86 11.88
C PHE A 229 -4.48 9.93 10.69
N TYR A 230 -3.94 10.29 9.53
CA TYR A 230 -4.04 9.48 8.32
C TYR A 230 -3.40 8.10 8.51
N GLY A 231 -2.20 8.04 9.11
CA GLY A 231 -1.51 6.79 9.39
C GLY A 231 -2.28 5.88 10.34
N ALA A 232 -2.79 6.42 11.45
CA ALA A 232 -3.55 5.67 12.43
C ALA A 232 -4.82 5.03 11.80
N ARG A 233 -5.63 5.82 11.07
CA ARG A 233 -6.84 5.31 10.45
C ARG A 233 -6.56 4.30 9.34
N LYS A 234 -5.59 4.61 8.46
CA LYS A 234 -5.17 3.72 7.37
C LYS A 234 -4.78 2.35 7.89
N GLN A 235 -4.07 2.32 9.01
CA GLN A 235 -3.57 1.09 9.60
C GLN A 235 -4.70 0.15 10.03
N VAL A 236 -5.81 0.67 10.56
CA VAL A 236 -6.95 -0.17 10.92
C VAL A 236 -7.52 -0.90 9.71
N PHE A 237 -7.78 -0.19 8.61
CA PHE A 237 -8.31 -0.81 7.39
C PHE A 237 -7.29 -1.71 6.71
N PHE A 238 -6.03 -1.30 6.63
CA PHE A 238 -4.98 -2.08 5.99
C PHE A 238 -4.73 -3.41 6.69
N THR A 239 -4.68 -3.40 8.02
CA THR A 239 -4.36 -4.57 8.84
C THR A 239 -5.59 -5.40 9.16
N PHE A 240 -6.64 -4.75 9.64
CA PHE A 240 -7.81 -5.43 10.20
C PHE A 240 -9.01 -5.47 9.25
N GLY A 241 -9.02 -4.67 8.17
CA GLY A 241 -10.07 -4.73 7.17
C GLY A 241 -10.20 -6.12 6.54
N PRO A 242 -9.15 -6.67 5.90
CA PRO A 242 -9.19 -8.05 5.40
C PRO A 242 -9.43 -9.08 6.51
N PHE A 243 -8.93 -8.84 7.71
CA PHE A 243 -9.07 -9.74 8.84
C PHE A 243 -10.53 -9.85 9.32
N VAL A 244 -11.32 -8.75 9.26
CA VAL A 244 -12.78 -8.78 9.47
C VAL A 244 -13.45 -9.66 8.42
N LEU A 245 -13.13 -9.48 7.13
CA LEU A 245 -13.74 -10.28 6.05
C LEU A 245 -13.55 -11.79 6.27
N ILE A 246 -12.37 -12.16 6.77
CA ILE A 246 -12.02 -13.58 6.96
C ILE A 246 -12.53 -14.10 8.31
N ARG A 247 -12.22 -13.41 9.42
CA ARG A 247 -12.55 -13.91 10.78
C ARG A 247 -14.00 -13.73 11.19
N VAL A 248 -14.64 -12.64 10.74
CA VAL A 248 -16.04 -12.33 11.12
C VAL A 248 -17.02 -12.88 10.10
N TYR A 249 -16.68 -12.81 8.80
CA TYR A 249 -17.59 -13.21 7.71
C TYR A 249 -17.21 -14.51 7.02
N GLY A 250 -16.08 -15.13 7.38
CA GLY A 250 -15.65 -16.42 6.83
C GLY A 250 -15.35 -16.40 5.33
N MET A 251 -14.88 -15.23 4.80
CA MET A 251 -14.62 -15.12 3.37
C MET A 251 -13.40 -15.94 2.95
N ASP A 252 -13.61 -16.82 2.00
CA ASP A 252 -12.55 -17.62 1.36
C ASP A 252 -11.59 -16.75 0.56
N THR A 253 -10.38 -17.28 0.32
CA THR A 253 -9.29 -16.59 -0.40
C THR A 253 -9.71 -16.08 -1.77
N GLN A 254 -10.49 -16.84 -2.56
CA GLN A 254 -10.96 -16.40 -3.87
C GLN A 254 -11.85 -15.16 -3.80
N HIS A 255 -12.72 -15.07 -2.80
CA HIS A 255 -13.62 -13.91 -2.64
C HIS A 255 -12.87 -12.67 -2.18
N VAL A 256 -11.93 -12.83 -1.24
CA VAL A 256 -11.05 -11.73 -0.77
C VAL A 256 -10.16 -11.24 -1.93
N ALA A 257 -9.61 -12.15 -2.74
CA ALA A 257 -8.79 -11.81 -3.90
C ALA A 257 -9.57 -11.04 -4.97
N ILE A 258 -10.82 -11.44 -5.26
CA ILE A 258 -11.71 -10.70 -6.18
C ILE A 258 -12.00 -9.30 -5.61
N LEU A 259 -12.31 -9.19 -4.33
CA LEU A 259 -12.57 -7.90 -3.69
C LEU A 259 -11.35 -6.97 -3.79
N PHE A 260 -10.14 -7.50 -3.58
CA PHE A 260 -8.89 -6.74 -3.74
C PHE A 260 -8.69 -6.29 -5.18
N ALA A 261 -8.95 -7.17 -6.17
CA ALA A 261 -8.89 -6.79 -7.59
C ALA A 261 -9.86 -5.65 -7.91
N ILE A 262 -11.11 -5.74 -7.42
CA ILE A 262 -12.13 -4.71 -7.61
C ILE A 262 -11.70 -3.40 -6.94
N ALA A 263 -11.25 -3.42 -5.68
CA ALA A 263 -10.80 -2.24 -4.96
C ALA A 263 -9.61 -1.56 -5.67
N ALA A 264 -8.61 -2.34 -6.12
CA ALA A 264 -7.48 -1.83 -6.89
C ALA A 264 -7.91 -1.22 -8.23
N LEU A 265 -8.86 -1.86 -8.92
CA LEU A 265 -9.40 -1.35 -10.18
C LEU A 265 -10.16 -0.03 -9.98
N PHE A 266 -11.02 0.05 -8.98
CA PHE A 266 -11.75 1.28 -8.64
C PHE A 266 -10.79 2.41 -8.26
N THR A 267 -9.79 2.12 -7.44
CA THR A 267 -8.75 3.08 -7.07
C THR A 267 -7.97 3.58 -8.28
N ALA A 268 -7.58 2.69 -9.18
CA ALA A 268 -6.84 3.03 -10.39
C ALA A 268 -7.65 3.89 -11.37
N LEU A 269 -8.92 3.57 -11.57
CA LEU A 269 -9.76 4.25 -12.55
C LEU A 269 -10.34 5.58 -12.03
N TRP A 270 -10.76 5.59 -10.77
CA TRP A 270 -11.53 6.72 -10.22
C TRP A 270 -10.85 7.39 -9.02
N GLY A 271 -10.09 6.69 -8.19
CA GLY A 271 -9.56 7.23 -6.93
C GLY A 271 -8.85 8.57 -7.11
N GLY A 272 -7.77 8.62 -7.86
CA GLY A 272 -7.02 9.86 -8.08
C GLY A 272 -7.79 10.91 -8.87
N ARG A 273 -8.57 10.50 -9.89
CA ARG A 273 -9.34 11.45 -10.73
C ARG A 273 -10.51 12.07 -9.98
N LEU A 274 -11.23 11.27 -9.19
CA LEU A 274 -12.37 11.75 -8.41
C LEU A 274 -11.91 12.72 -7.33
N ILE A 275 -10.96 12.28 -6.52
CA ILE A 275 -10.42 13.10 -5.42
C ILE A 275 -9.74 14.36 -5.97
N GLY A 276 -8.95 14.27 -7.04
CA GLY A 276 -8.33 15.44 -7.69
C GLY A 276 -9.37 16.47 -8.10
N ARG A 277 -10.46 16.08 -8.79
CA ARG A 277 -11.55 16.99 -9.16
C ARG A 277 -12.26 17.60 -7.95
N LEU A 278 -12.42 16.83 -6.86
CA LEU A 278 -13.01 17.35 -5.62
C LEU A 278 -12.09 18.39 -4.99
N VAL A 279 -10.77 18.14 -4.96
CA VAL A 279 -9.78 19.10 -4.46
C VAL A 279 -9.77 20.38 -5.30
N ASP A 280 -9.81 20.27 -6.63
CA ASP A 280 -9.87 21.43 -7.53
C ASP A 280 -11.16 22.25 -7.33
N ARG A 281 -12.29 21.59 -7.11
CA ARG A 281 -13.61 22.26 -7.01
C ARG A 281 -13.89 22.80 -5.60
N TRP A 282 -13.57 22.04 -4.56
CA TRP A 282 -13.92 22.35 -3.17
C TRP A 282 -12.76 22.89 -2.35
N GLY A 283 -11.53 22.77 -2.87
CA GLY A 283 -10.29 23.09 -2.17
C GLY A 283 -9.85 21.97 -1.22
N TYR A 284 -8.54 21.93 -0.95
CA TYR A 284 -7.92 20.86 -0.15
C TYR A 284 -8.52 20.75 1.27
N ARG A 285 -8.82 21.87 1.95
CA ARG A 285 -9.40 21.86 3.29
C ARG A 285 -10.75 21.15 3.36
N ASN A 286 -11.66 21.49 2.45
CA ASN A 286 -13.00 20.88 2.47
C ASN A 286 -12.94 19.39 2.14
N VAL A 287 -12.03 18.97 1.23
CA VAL A 287 -11.83 17.56 0.94
C VAL A 287 -11.31 16.81 2.15
N MET A 288 -10.31 17.36 2.89
CA MET A 288 -9.82 16.75 4.14
C MET A 288 -10.91 16.57 5.19
N VAL A 289 -11.83 17.55 5.31
CA VAL A 289 -12.93 17.50 6.27
C VAL A 289 -13.97 16.45 5.86
N TRP A 290 -14.44 16.51 4.61
CA TRP A 290 -15.52 15.64 4.16
C TRP A 290 -15.07 14.18 3.95
N ASP A 291 -13.83 13.95 3.50
CA ASP A 291 -13.24 12.61 3.44
C ASP A 291 -13.35 11.89 4.79
N THR A 292 -12.94 12.56 5.86
CA THR A 292 -12.90 11.95 7.19
C THR A 292 -14.28 11.87 7.84
N VAL A 293 -15.23 12.73 7.47
CA VAL A 293 -16.64 12.56 7.85
C VAL A 293 -17.25 11.34 7.18
N VAL A 294 -17.02 11.15 5.89
CA VAL A 294 -17.49 9.93 5.18
C VAL A 294 -16.84 8.69 5.79
N LEU A 295 -15.53 8.78 6.06
CA LEU A 295 -14.79 7.68 6.67
C LEU A 295 -15.31 7.30 8.06
N PHE A 296 -15.78 8.25 8.86
CA PHE A 296 -16.43 7.96 10.13
C PHE A 296 -17.57 6.95 9.96
N PHE A 297 -18.47 7.19 9.00
CA PHE A 297 -19.56 6.27 8.72
C PHE A 297 -19.08 4.94 8.15
N VAL A 298 -18.06 4.97 7.27
CA VAL A 298 -17.43 3.76 6.74
C VAL A 298 -16.87 2.90 7.87
N CYS A 299 -16.17 3.48 8.85
CA CYS A 299 -15.65 2.77 10.00
C CYS A 299 -16.77 2.15 10.85
N LEU A 300 -17.81 2.90 11.18
CA LEU A 300 -18.92 2.41 11.98
C LEU A 300 -19.67 1.27 11.27
N LEU A 301 -20.00 1.46 9.99
CA LEU A 301 -20.67 0.42 9.21
C LEU A 301 -19.77 -0.82 9.04
N TYR A 302 -18.46 -0.66 8.91
CA TYR A 302 -17.54 -1.79 8.80
C TYR A 302 -17.45 -2.57 10.12
N GLY A 303 -17.36 -1.87 11.24
CA GLY A 303 -17.24 -2.49 12.56
C GLY A 303 -18.51 -3.17 13.07
N PHE A 304 -19.68 -2.62 12.73
CA PHE A 304 -20.97 -3.03 13.31
C PHE A 304 -21.96 -3.61 12.30
N ALA A 305 -21.57 -3.82 11.03
CA ALA A 305 -22.49 -4.30 10.01
C ALA A 305 -23.16 -5.65 10.40
N LYS A 306 -22.43 -6.54 11.08
CA LYS A 306 -22.96 -7.83 11.55
C LYS A 306 -24.10 -7.68 12.55
N ASP A 307 -24.07 -6.62 13.37
CA ASP A 307 -25.06 -6.36 14.41
C ASP A 307 -26.25 -5.56 13.87
N LEU A 308 -26.02 -4.78 12.80
CA LEU A 308 -27.01 -3.85 12.24
C LEU A 308 -27.85 -4.48 11.10
N PHE A 309 -27.31 -5.47 10.38
CA PHE A 309 -27.91 -5.98 9.15
C PHE A 309 -28.00 -7.51 9.14
N PRO A 310 -28.96 -8.08 8.37
CA PRO A 310 -28.99 -9.50 8.07
C PRO A 310 -27.68 -9.95 7.39
N PRO A 311 -27.26 -11.24 7.53
CA PRO A 311 -25.94 -11.71 7.10
C PRO A 311 -25.55 -11.34 5.67
N CYS A 312 -26.44 -11.55 4.69
CA CYS A 312 -26.15 -11.23 3.29
C CYS A 312 -25.94 -9.73 3.06
N VAL A 313 -26.72 -8.87 3.74
CA VAL A 313 -26.59 -7.42 3.64
C VAL A 313 -25.32 -6.95 4.35
N ALA A 314 -25.00 -7.51 5.52
CA ALA A 314 -23.79 -7.19 6.25
C ALA A 314 -22.52 -7.46 5.42
N VAL A 315 -22.42 -8.61 4.74
CA VAL A 315 -21.33 -8.93 3.82
C VAL A 315 -21.24 -7.90 2.69
N ALA A 316 -22.36 -7.55 2.06
CA ALA A 316 -22.37 -6.55 0.99
C ALA A 316 -21.90 -5.17 1.50
N VAL A 317 -22.38 -4.77 2.68
CA VAL A 317 -21.98 -3.49 3.32
C VAL A 317 -20.48 -3.44 3.57
N VAL A 318 -19.88 -4.48 4.15
CA VAL A 318 -18.43 -4.47 4.43
C VAL A 318 -17.60 -4.52 3.14
N CYS A 319 -18.03 -5.25 2.11
CA CYS A 319 -17.36 -5.26 0.82
C CYS A 319 -17.38 -3.87 0.15
N VAL A 320 -18.54 -3.21 0.13
CA VAL A 320 -18.66 -1.85 -0.41
C VAL A 320 -17.81 -0.87 0.39
N ASN A 321 -17.84 -0.94 1.73
CA ASN A 321 -17.03 -0.06 2.58
C ASN A 321 -15.52 -0.32 2.39
N TYR A 322 -15.09 -1.55 2.14
CA TYR A 322 -13.69 -1.86 1.83
C TYR A 322 -13.23 -1.17 0.53
N ILE A 323 -14.05 -1.25 -0.53
CA ILE A 323 -13.78 -0.56 -1.79
C ILE A 323 -13.77 0.96 -1.59
N LEU A 324 -14.73 1.46 -0.81
CA LEU A 324 -14.87 2.91 -0.54
C LEU A 324 -13.65 3.45 0.23
N ASP A 325 -13.17 2.73 1.27
CA ASP A 325 -11.93 3.10 1.98
C ASP A 325 -10.73 3.15 1.04
N ALA A 326 -10.59 2.17 0.13
CA ALA A 326 -9.51 2.15 -0.85
C ALA A 326 -9.53 3.39 -1.77
N VAL A 327 -10.72 3.88 -2.16
CA VAL A 327 -10.87 5.11 -2.94
C VAL A 327 -10.58 6.35 -2.09
N LEU A 328 -11.13 6.41 -0.87
CA LEU A 328 -10.93 7.52 0.08
C LEU A 328 -9.46 7.69 0.49
N SER A 329 -8.67 6.62 0.49
CA SER A 329 -7.24 6.67 0.78
C SER A 329 -6.47 7.63 -0.15
N ASN A 330 -7.00 7.96 -1.33
CA ASN A 330 -6.42 8.96 -2.22
C ASN A 330 -6.63 10.41 -1.73
N ALA A 331 -7.45 10.65 -0.73
CA ALA A 331 -7.67 12.00 -0.18
C ALA A 331 -6.42 12.59 0.50
N SER A 332 -5.40 11.76 0.81
CA SER A 332 -4.06 12.21 1.21
C SER A 332 -3.43 13.21 0.21
N MET A 333 -3.87 13.20 -1.06
CA MET A 333 -3.48 14.23 -2.05
C MET A 333 -3.81 15.65 -1.58
N ALA A 334 -4.88 15.84 -0.81
CA ALA A 334 -5.24 17.16 -0.27
C ALA A 334 -4.21 17.66 0.76
N THR A 335 -3.71 16.78 1.63
CA THR A 335 -2.62 17.10 2.57
C THR A 335 -1.32 17.44 1.82
N ASN A 336 -0.99 16.69 0.76
CA ASN A 336 0.17 16.96 -0.08
C ASN A 336 0.07 18.32 -0.78
N LEU A 337 -1.13 18.69 -1.26
CA LEU A 337 -1.36 20.00 -1.87
C LEU A 337 -1.25 21.12 -0.83
N TYR A 338 -1.77 20.94 0.38
CA TYR A 338 -1.57 21.89 1.46
C TYR A 338 -0.09 22.04 1.82
N ALA A 339 0.68 20.96 1.94
CA ALA A 339 2.12 21.02 2.14
C ALA A 339 2.84 21.83 1.04
N ARG A 340 2.39 21.67 -0.21
CA ARG A 340 2.92 22.45 -1.34
C ARG A 340 2.68 23.97 -1.19
N THR A 341 1.52 24.39 -0.66
CA THR A 341 1.24 25.82 -0.44
C THR A 341 2.13 26.46 0.63
N LEU A 342 2.72 25.65 1.52
CA LEU A 342 3.64 26.11 2.57
C LEU A 342 5.11 26.06 2.15
N SER A 343 5.42 25.40 1.02
CA SER A 343 6.80 25.14 0.60
C SER A 343 7.31 26.21 -0.33
N ASP A 344 8.52 26.74 -0.03
CA ASP A 344 9.17 27.78 -0.82
C ASP A 344 9.96 27.18 -2.01
N SER A 345 10.30 25.87 -1.96
CA SER A 345 11.00 25.17 -3.03
C SER A 345 10.50 23.73 -3.22
N GLN A 346 10.82 23.13 -4.36
CA GLN A 346 10.49 21.73 -4.64
C GLN A 346 11.28 20.76 -3.75
N GLU A 347 12.52 21.12 -3.38
CA GLU A 347 13.36 20.34 -2.47
C GLU A 347 12.75 20.32 -1.07
N GLU A 348 12.30 21.46 -0.59
CA GLU A 348 11.63 21.59 0.70
C GLU A 348 10.33 20.78 0.75
N LEU A 349 9.51 20.86 -0.29
CA LEU A 349 8.30 20.05 -0.42
C LEU A 349 8.63 18.56 -0.35
N THR A 350 9.61 18.09 -1.13
CA THR A 350 10.01 16.69 -1.17
C THR A 350 10.49 16.20 0.19
N ALA A 351 11.31 17.00 0.87
CA ALA A 351 11.80 16.69 2.21
C ALA A 351 10.67 16.63 3.25
N THR A 352 9.71 17.56 3.18
CA THR A 352 8.53 17.60 4.06
C THR A 352 7.63 16.40 3.86
N LEU A 353 7.32 16.03 2.62
CA LEU A 353 6.50 14.86 2.31
C LEU A 353 7.18 13.57 2.77
N SER A 354 8.51 13.47 2.61
CA SER A 354 9.29 12.32 3.10
C SER A 354 9.23 12.22 4.63
N SER A 355 9.33 13.35 5.34
CA SER A 355 9.18 13.38 6.79
C SER A 355 7.76 13.03 7.23
N GLY A 356 6.74 13.47 6.49
CA GLY A 356 5.34 13.09 6.71
C GLY A 356 5.13 11.59 6.61
N ILE A 357 5.69 10.93 5.59
CA ILE A 357 5.66 9.47 5.44
C ILE A 357 6.31 8.79 6.64
N SER A 358 7.43 9.32 7.16
CA SER A 358 8.08 8.75 8.35
C SER A 358 7.21 8.88 9.61
N VAL A 359 6.53 10.01 9.80
CA VAL A 359 5.54 10.18 10.89
C VAL A 359 4.40 9.18 10.75
N ASN A 360 3.89 9.00 9.54
CA ASN A 360 2.85 8.02 9.23
C ASN A 360 3.29 6.60 9.64
N HIS A 361 4.45 6.11 9.19
CA HIS A 361 4.97 4.78 9.55
C HIS A 361 5.20 4.63 11.06
N PHE A 362 5.70 5.67 11.73
CA PHE A 362 5.87 5.63 13.18
C PHE A 362 4.54 5.36 13.90
N VAL A 363 3.49 6.05 13.50
CA VAL A 363 2.15 5.86 14.10
C VAL A 363 1.55 4.51 13.72
N THR A 364 1.69 4.07 12.46
CA THR A 364 1.13 2.81 11.99
C THR A 364 1.68 1.62 12.77
N VAL A 365 2.98 1.62 13.08
CA VAL A 365 3.64 0.56 13.87
C VAL A 365 2.97 0.38 15.23
N PHE A 366 2.82 1.46 15.99
CA PHE A 366 2.22 1.37 17.34
C PHE A 366 0.72 1.13 17.29
N TYR A 367 0.03 1.72 16.32
CA TYR A 367 -1.42 1.56 16.20
C TYR A 367 -1.81 0.15 15.73
N ALA A 368 -0.95 -0.55 15.00
CA ALA A 368 -1.15 -1.95 14.67
C ALA A 368 -1.17 -2.84 15.91
N LEU A 369 -0.20 -2.65 16.81
CA LEU A 369 -0.11 -3.41 18.06
C LEU A 369 -1.29 -3.10 18.99
N LEU A 370 -1.61 -1.81 19.18
CA LEU A 370 -2.76 -1.37 19.97
C LEU A 370 -4.06 -1.92 19.38
N GLY A 371 -4.20 -1.88 18.05
CA GLY A 371 -5.38 -2.38 17.36
C GLY A 371 -5.59 -3.88 17.54
N GLY A 372 -4.52 -4.67 17.53
CA GLY A 372 -4.57 -6.11 17.83
C GLY A 372 -5.04 -6.38 19.26
N TRP A 373 -4.52 -5.61 20.24
CA TRP A 373 -4.95 -5.72 21.63
C TRP A 373 -6.44 -5.31 21.80
N ILE A 374 -6.87 -4.22 21.16
CA ILE A 374 -8.29 -3.78 21.19
C ILE A 374 -9.19 -4.86 20.58
N TRP A 375 -8.78 -5.44 19.44
CA TRP A 375 -9.53 -6.50 18.76
C TRP A 375 -9.80 -7.67 19.69
N ASP A 376 -8.76 -8.22 20.33
CA ASP A 376 -8.90 -9.41 21.17
C ASP A 376 -9.63 -9.12 22.49
N ARG A 377 -9.51 -7.90 23.03
CA ARG A 377 -10.12 -7.54 24.32
C ARG A 377 -11.56 -7.07 24.19
N PHE A 378 -11.88 -6.33 23.12
CA PHE A 378 -13.16 -5.61 22.97
C PHE A 378 -13.87 -5.95 21.65
N GLY A 379 -13.25 -6.68 20.75
CA GLY A 379 -13.79 -7.06 19.45
C GLY A 379 -13.55 -6.04 18.33
N PRO A 380 -13.85 -6.47 17.08
CA PRO A 380 -13.63 -5.64 15.89
C PRO A 380 -14.48 -4.37 15.86
N GLY A 381 -15.69 -4.39 16.38
CA GLY A 381 -16.56 -3.22 16.43
C GLY A 381 -15.93 -2.05 17.18
N VAL A 382 -15.36 -2.31 18.37
CA VAL A 382 -14.68 -1.28 19.17
C VAL A 382 -13.43 -0.77 18.45
N LEU A 383 -12.65 -1.64 17.82
CA LEU A 383 -11.48 -1.22 17.04
C LEU A 383 -11.87 -0.24 15.93
N PHE A 384 -12.90 -0.57 15.14
CA PHE A 384 -13.36 0.33 14.07
C PHE A 384 -14.04 1.59 14.62
N ALA A 385 -14.66 1.54 15.81
CA ALA A 385 -15.15 2.73 16.50
C ALA A 385 -13.99 3.67 16.90
N THR A 386 -12.84 3.14 17.34
CA THR A 386 -11.66 4.00 17.61
C THR A 386 -11.18 4.68 16.32
N ALA A 387 -11.17 3.98 15.20
CA ALA A 387 -10.84 4.57 13.90
C ALA A 387 -11.86 5.64 13.47
N ALA A 388 -13.14 5.44 13.75
CA ALA A 388 -14.18 6.43 13.51
C ALA A 388 -13.95 7.71 14.35
N VAL A 389 -13.64 7.58 15.63
CA VAL A 389 -13.29 8.72 16.49
C VAL A 389 -12.06 9.46 15.98
N MET A 390 -11.03 8.73 15.55
CA MET A 390 -9.82 9.30 14.93
C MET A 390 -10.15 10.06 13.63
N ALA A 391 -11.08 9.55 12.82
CA ALA A 391 -11.53 10.23 11.61
C ALA A 391 -12.23 11.57 11.93
N LEU A 392 -13.09 11.61 12.95
CA LEU A 392 -13.71 12.87 13.41
C LEU A 392 -12.69 13.84 14.01
N ALA A 393 -11.71 13.36 14.78
CA ALA A 393 -10.63 14.18 15.30
C ALA A 393 -9.80 14.79 14.16
N ASN A 394 -9.51 14.00 13.12
CA ASN A 394 -8.86 14.51 11.91
C ASN A 394 -9.70 15.57 11.20
N SER A 395 -11.03 15.34 11.08
CA SER A 395 -11.95 16.31 10.48
C SER A 395 -11.95 17.63 11.26
N ALA A 396 -12.06 17.55 12.60
CA ALA A 396 -12.01 18.72 13.48
C ALA A 396 -10.66 19.48 13.36
N PHE A 397 -9.56 18.73 13.30
CA PHE A 397 -8.24 19.32 13.11
C PHE A 397 -8.07 19.94 11.72
N ALA A 398 -8.59 19.30 10.66
CA ALA A 398 -8.56 19.84 9.31
C ALA A 398 -9.32 21.17 9.16
N LEU A 399 -10.29 21.46 10.06
CA LEU A 399 -10.95 22.76 10.12
C LEU A 399 -10.01 23.91 10.52
N THR A 400 -8.89 23.63 11.17
CA THR A 400 -7.87 24.63 11.51
C THR A 400 -6.99 25.00 10.32
N VAL A 401 -6.98 24.20 9.27
CA VAL A 401 -6.22 24.46 8.03
C VAL A 401 -6.80 25.69 7.32
N PRO A 402 -5.98 26.65 6.86
CA PRO A 402 -6.45 27.80 6.12
C PRO A 402 -7.21 27.40 4.84
N LYS A 403 -8.27 28.12 4.52
CA LYS A 403 -8.95 27.95 3.22
C LYS A 403 -7.98 28.32 2.09
N PRO A 404 -7.99 27.60 0.96
CA PRO A 404 -7.23 28.03 -0.19
C PRO A 404 -7.64 29.44 -0.59
N THR A 405 -6.69 30.34 -0.75
CA THR A 405 -6.93 31.65 -1.36
C THR A 405 -7.32 31.33 -2.81
N ARG A 406 -8.56 31.61 -3.20
CA ARG A 406 -8.95 31.62 -4.60
C ARG A 406 -8.13 32.74 -5.26
N ASN A 407 -7.01 32.39 -5.87
CA ASN A 407 -6.46 33.23 -6.91
C ASN A 407 -7.45 33.11 -8.07
N THR A 408 -8.17 34.18 -8.29
CA THR A 408 -9.02 34.47 -9.43
C THR A 408 -8.28 34.24 -10.73
#